data_955a27599efd74dc14bbc2849d93cd1e
#
_entry.id   955a27599efd74dc14bbc2849d93cd1e
#
_cell.length_a   1.000
_cell.length_b   1.000
_cell.length_c   1.000
_cell.angle_alpha   90.00
_cell.angle_beta   90.00
_cell.angle_gamma   90.00
#
_symmetry.space_group_name_H-M   'P 1'
#
loop_
_entity.id
_entity.type
_entity.pdbx_description
1 polymer ?
#
loop_
_entity_poly.entity_id
_entity_poly.type
_entity_poly.pdbx_seq_one_letter_code
_entity_poly.pdbx_strand_id
1 'polypeptide(L)'
;MQHKYSVIALFALLLTVAACGGKNDKKNNGSSVDTGQIALAQEQGPGHDDNQTIPTDVEWSGHKYHILVERIPGDSLAQVKDRFGDPFLDNQVTITITRDGEALAKRVFTKALFAGQPEVASSKNLILGGIAFSSVDERGFHFGAQLNLPGDDEGGLIYKLTLPLSAQGNPAIERDT
;
A
#
# COMPACT_ATOMS: atom_id res chain seq x y z
N MET A 1 -18.35 2.58 -47.14
CA MET A 1 -18.86 1.23 -47.52
C MET A 1 -18.68 0.34 -46.34
N GLN A 2 -19.81 0.10 -45.72
CA GLN A 2 -20.44 -1.19 -45.37
C GLN A 2 -19.73 -1.95 -44.24
N HIS A 3 -20.37 -1.98 -43.12
CA HIS A 3 -21.39 -2.94 -42.59
C HIS A 3 -20.74 -4.14 -41.91
N LYS A 4 -21.07 -4.44 -40.71
CA LYS A 4 -22.23 -5.09 -39.98
C LYS A 4 -21.64 -6.29 -39.22
N TYR A 5 -22.06 -6.85 -38.13
CA TYR A 5 -23.30 -6.97 -37.36
C TYR A 5 -22.93 -7.41 -35.92
N SER A 6 -23.54 -6.91 -35.00
CA SER A 6 -24.35 -7.35 -33.85
C SER A 6 -24.72 -8.84 -33.80
N VAL A 7 -24.44 -9.51 -32.72
CA VAL A 7 -25.18 -10.69 -32.26
C VAL A 7 -25.34 -10.62 -30.74
N ILE A 8 -26.57 -10.32 -30.34
CA ILE A 8 -27.09 -10.43 -28.99
C ILE A 8 -27.53 -11.88 -28.81
N ALA A 9 -26.95 -12.58 -27.82
CA ALA A 9 -27.47 -13.86 -27.38
C ALA A 9 -28.08 -13.70 -25.99
N LEU A 10 -29.42 -13.72 -26.00
CA LEU A 10 -30.28 -13.72 -24.83
C LEU A 10 -30.35 -15.16 -24.28
N PHE A 11 -29.88 -15.39 -23.05
CA PHE A 11 -30.10 -16.66 -22.36
C PHE A 11 -31.09 -16.45 -21.22
N ALA A 12 -32.29 -16.97 -21.44
CA ALA A 12 -33.35 -17.05 -20.45
C ALA A 12 -33.08 -18.26 -19.53
N LEU A 13 -32.97 -18.01 -18.22
CA LEU A 13 -32.85 -19.06 -17.22
C LEU A 13 -34.20 -19.30 -16.53
N LEU A 14 -34.74 -20.49 -16.70
CA LEU A 14 -35.94 -20.97 -16.02
C LEU A 14 -35.68 -21.28 -14.54
N LEU A 15 -36.48 -20.66 -13.68
CA LEU A 15 -36.63 -21.04 -12.28
C LEU A 15 -37.60 -22.20 -12.15
N THR A 16 -37.19 -23.33 -11.60
CA THR A 16 -38.09 -24.37 -11.10
C THR A 16 -38.08 -24.38 -9.58
N VAL A 17 -39.18 -23.97 -9.00
CA VAL A 17 -39.49 -24.09 -7.57
C VAL A 17 -40.12 -25.47 -7.36
N ALA A 18 -39.50 -26.35 -6.59
CA ALA A 18 -40.15 -27.55 -6.10
C ALA A 18 -40.40 -27.38 -4.60
N ALA A 19 -41.65 -27.12 -4.26
CA ALA A 19 -42.14 -27.23 -2.89
C ALA A 19 -42.58 -28.68 -2.66
N CYS A 20 -42.11 -29.30 -1.59
CA CYS A 20 -42.72 -30.52 -1.06
C CYS A 20 -42.87 -30.36 0.45
N GLY A 21 -44.11 -30.19 0.88
CA GLY A 21 -44.51 -30.26 2.27
C GLY A 21 -44.68 -31.70 2.73
N GLY A 22 -44.44 -31.98 3.98
CA GLY A 22 -44.74 -33.25 4.65
C GLY A 22 -44.70 -33.04 6.16
N LYS A 23 -45.90 -32.89 6.76
CA LYS A 23 -46.09 -33.06 8.21
C LYS A 23 -45.90 -34.49 8.60
N ASN A 24 -45.19 -34.76 9.70
CA ASN A 24 -45.58 -35.77 10.68
C ASN A 24 -44.84 -35.57 12.01
N ASP A 25 -45.67 -35.45 13.02
CA ASP A 25 -45.30 -35.47 14.42
C ASP A 25 -44.73 -36.82 14.83
N LYS A 26 -43.61 -36.83 15.56
CA LYS A 26 -43.37 -37.71 16.69
C LYS A 26 -42.24 -37.22 17.60
N LYS A 27 -42.65 -36.97 18.84
CA LYS A 27 -41.78 -36.84 20.01
C LYS A 27 -40.71 -37.92 20.03
N ASN A 28 -39.44 -37.55 20.15
CA ASN A 28 -38.49 -38.35 20.89
C ASN A 28 -37.38 -37.43 21.44
N ASN A 29 -37.20 -37.58 22.74
CA ASN A 29 -36.24 -36.91 23.59
C ASN A 29 -34.85 -37.47 23.25
N GLY A 30 -34.01 -36.64 22.65
CA GLY A 30 -32.62 -36.98 22.37
C GLY A 30 -31.81 -35.67 22.33
N SER A 31 -31.04 -35.44 23.39
CA SER A 31 -30.09 -34.35 23.48
C SER A 31 -29.09 -34.44 22.31
N SER A 32 -29.35 -33.73 21.24
CA SER A 32 -28.34 -33.47 20.22
C SER A 32 -27.49 -32.32 20.72
N VAL A 33 -26.30 -32.62 21.21
CA VAL A 33 -25.23 -31.66 21.35
C VAL A 33 -25.01 -31.10 19.96
N ASP A 34 -25.48 -29.88 19.75
CA ASP A 34 -25.12 -29.06 18.60
C ASP A 34 -23.61 -28.80 18.70
N THR A 35 -22.86 -29.64 17.99
CA THR A 35 -21.44 -29.42 17.81
C THR A 35 -21.33 -28.24 16.86
N GLY A 36 -21.50 -27.02 17.40
CA GLY A 36 -21.21 -25.79 16.70
C GLY A 36 -19.82 -25.95 16.07
N GLN A 37 -19.81 -25.99 14.76
CA GLN A 37 -18.56 -25.84 14.02
C GLN A 37 -17.96 -24.52 14.45
N ILE A 38 -16.98 -24.61 15.36
CA ILE A 38 -16.06 -23.51 15.61
C ILE A 38 -15.34 -23.35 14.28
N ALA A 39 -15.80 -22.40 13.48
CA ALA A 39 -15.04 -21.92 12.34
C ALA A 39 -13.71 -21.46 12.95
N LEU A 40 -12.65 -22.26 12.71
CA LEU A 40 -11.31 -21.84 13.03
C LEU A 40 -11.12 -20.52 12.31
N ALA A 41 -11.02 -19.43 13.08
CA ALA A 41 -10.64 -18.15 12.54
C ALA A 41 -9.33 -18.40 11.79
N GLN A 42 -9.34 -18.25 10.48
CA GLN A 42 -8.11 -18.26 9.71
C GLN A 42 -7.28 -17.14 10.32
N GLU A 43 -6.08 -17.48 10.82
CA GLU A 43 -5.12 -16.46 11.22
C GLU A 43 -4.84 -15.61 9.98
N GLN A 44 -5.47 -14.45 9.93
CA GLN A 44 -5.12 -13.45 8.95
C GLN A 44 -3.72 -12.98 9.29
N GLY A 45 -2.84 -12.96 8.30
CA GLY A 45 -1.51 -12.37 8.46
C GLY A 45 -1.60 -10.91 8.92
N PRO A 46 -0.46 -10.28 9.24
CA PRO A 46 -0.45 -8.88 9.64
C PRO A 46 -1.09 -8.00 8.55
N GLY A 47 -1.81 -6.96 8.96
CA GLY A 47 -2.30 -5.93 8.03
C GLY A 47 -1.14 -5.27 7.29
N HIS A 48 -1.40 -4.71 6.14
CA HIS A 48 -0.41 -3.98 5.33
C HIS A 48 -1.09 -3.01 4.37
N ASP A 49 -0.34 -2.00 3.93
CA ASP A 49 -0.77 -1.14 2.83
C ASP A 49 -0.65 -1.87 1.48
N ASP A 50 -1.44 -1.42 0.50
CA ASP A 50 -1.33 -1.90 -0.86
C ASP A 50 -0.01 -1.49 -1.51
N ASN A 51 0.47 -2.28 -2.47
CA ASN A 51 1.60 -1.91 -3.30
C ASN A 51 1.26 -0.66 -4.12
N GLN A 52 2.21 0.25 -4.24
CA GLN A 52 2.05 1.46 -5.03
C GLN A 52 3.25 1.65 -5.96
N THR A 53 2.97 2.09 -7.19
CA THR A 53 4.00 2.41 -8.19
C THR A 53 3.65 3.74 -8.85
N ILE A 54 4.54 4.73 -8.73
CA ILE A 54 4.34 6.08 -9.25
C ILE A 54 5.49 6.42 -10.20
N PRO A 55 5.30 6.35 -11.52
CA PRO A 55 6.25 6.85 -12.49
C PRO A 55 6.07 8.36 -12.69
N THR A 56 7.17 9.08 -12.87
CA THR A 56 7.17 10.52 -13.17
C THR A 56 8.29 10.84 -14.14
N ASP A 57 7.96 11.51 -15.24
CA ASP A 57 8.92 12.02 -16.19
C ASP A 57 9.09 13.53 -16.01
N VAL A 58 10.32 14.01 -16.00
CA VAL A 58 10.64 15.44 -15.85
C VAL A 58 11.85 15.79 -16.69
N GLU A 59 11.81 16.99 -17.28
CA GLU A 59 12.96 17.59 -17.96
C GLU A 59 13.58 18.69 -17.08
N TRP A 60 14.89 18.61 -16.88
CA TRP A 60 15.62 19.61 -16.14
C TRP A 60 17.05 19.77 -16.67
N SER A 61 17.48 21.02 -16.86
CA SER A 61 18.82 21.36 -17.35
C SER A 61 19.23 20.64 -18.65
N GLY A 62 18.26 20.45 -19.57
CA GLY A 62 18.50 19.78 -20.86
C GLY A 62 18.56 18.25 -20.81
N HIS A 63 18.29 17.63 -19.68
CA HIS A 63 18.23 16.19 -19.51
C HIS A 63 16.81 15.70 -19.22
N LYS A 64 16.51 14.49 -19.64
CA LYS A 64 15.26 13.78 -19.33
C LYS A 64 15.48 12.82 -18.18
N TYR A 65 14.65 12.95 -17.16
CA TYR A 65 14.68 12.06 -16.01
C TYR A 65 13.39 11.26 -15.95
N HIS A 66 13.52 9.96 -15.72
CA HIS A 66 12.40 9.10 -15.34
C HIS A 66 12.61 8.67 -13.90
N ILE A 67 11.64 8.98 -13.04
CA ILE A 67 11.66 8.71 -11.61
C ILE A 67 10.55 7.72 -11.32
N LEU A 68 10.92 6.54 -10.82
CA LEU A 68 9.98 5.50 -10.41
C LEU A 68 10.03 5.38 -8.89
N VAL A 69 8.88 5.58 -8.24
CA VAL A 69 8.72 5.37 -6.80
C VAL A 69 7.83 4.16 -6.58
N GLU A 70 8.34 3.16 -5.87
CA GLU A 70 7.64 1.92 -5.59
C GLU A 70 7.55 1.73 -4.07
N ARG A 71 6.34 1.57 -3.52
CA ARG A 71 6.09 1.20 -2.13
C ARG A 71 5.58 -0.24 -2.07
N ILE A 72 6.18 -1.03 -1.18
CA ILE A 72 5.72 -2.38 -0.86
C ILE A 72 5.75 -2.60 0.66
N PRO A 73 4.92 -3.51 1.20
CA PRO A 73 5.08 -3.98 2.57
C PRO A 73 6.46 -4.59 2.79
N GLY A 74 7.09 -4.28 3.91
CA GLY A 74 8.43 -4.77 4.25
C GLY A 74 8.38 -5.96 5.20
N ASP A 75 8.31 -7.19 4.69
CA ASP A 75 8.21 -8.41 5.51
C ASP A 75 9.36 -8.59 6.50
N SER A 76 10.52 -8.01 6.20
CA SER A 76 11.71 -8.05 7.08
C SER A 76 11.79 -6.90 8.07
N LEU A 77 10.86 -5.92 8.00
CA LEU A 77 10.83 -4.78 8.90
C LEU A 77 10.12 -5.13 10.21
N ALA A 78 10.42 -4.37 11.26
CA ALA A 78 9.71 -4.51 12.53
C ALA A 78 8.24 -4.12 12.34
N GLN A 79 7.34 -5.02 12.74
CA GLN A 79 5.91 -4.76 12.73
C GLN A 79 5.55 -3.65 13.73
N VAL A 80 4.53 -2.90 13.40
CA VAL A 80 3.89 -1.92 14.28
C VAL A 80 2.50 -2.42 14.66
N LYS A 81 1.76 -1.63 15.43
CA LYS A 81 0.37 -1.91 15.77
C LYS A 81 -0.53 -0.88 15.12
N ASP A 82 -1.63 -1.34 14.55
CA ASP A 82 -2.68 -0.46 14.06
C ASP A 82 -3.49 0.15 15.22
N ARG A 83 -4.54 0.91 14.89
CA ARG A 83 -5.43 1.56 15.88
C ARG A 83 -6.23 0.57 16.73
N PHE A 84 -6.34 -0.68 16.31
CA PHE A 84 -7.03 -1.74 17.06
C PHE A 84 -6.06 -2.58 17.89
N GLY A 85 -4.75 -2.40 17.71
CA GLY A 85 -3.69 -3.15 18.37
C GLY A 85 -3.24 -4.39 17.60
N ASP A 86 -3.74 -4.58 16.38
CA ASP A 86 -3.39 -5.70 15.52
C ASP A 86 -2.02 -5.48 14.83
N PRO A 87 -1.29 -6.56 14.52
CA PRO A 87 -0.01 -6.45 13.82
C PRO A 87 -0.17 -5.84 12.43
N PHE A 88 0.74 -4.92 12.07
CA PHE A 88 0.76 -4.27 10.76
C PHE A 88 2.21 -4.17 10.25
N LEU A 89 2.40 -4.44 8.95
CA LEU A 89 3.70 -4.33 8.30
C LEU A 89 4.04 -2.87 8.02
N ASP A 90 5.28 -2.47 8.34
CA ASP A 90 5.82 -1.19 7.87
C ASP A 90 6.17 -1.29 6.38
N ASN A 91 6.34 -0.16 5.71
CA ASN A 91 6.61 -0.11 4.28
C ASN A 91 8.10 0.12 3.97
N GLN A 92 8.48 -0.39 2.81
CA GLN A 92 9.72 -0.08 2.12
C GLN A 92 9.40 0.69 0.84
N VAL A 93 10.10 1.79 0.60
CA VAL A 93 9.96 2.59 -0.63
C VAL A 93 11.26 2.55 -1.42
N THR A 94 11.18 2.13 -2.67
CA THR A 94 12.29 2.17 -3.62
C THR A 94 12.13 3.36 -4.56
N ILE A 95 13.16 4.18 -4.69
CA ILE A 95 13.24 5.25 -5.68
C ILE A 95 14.29 4.84 -6.72
N THR A 96 13.88 4.72 -7.97
CA THR A 96 14.76 4.50 -9.11
C THR A 96 14.74 5.74 -9.99
N ILE A 97 15.92 6.25 -10.35
CA ILE A 97 16.08 7.44 -11.21
C ILE A 97 16.93 7.04 -12.41
N THR A 98 16.45 7.33 -13.61
CA THR A 98 17.25 7.28 -14.82
C THR A 98 17.42 8.70 -15.39
N ARG A 99 18.50 8.94 -16.12
CA ARG A 99 18.76 10.18 -16.87
C ARG A 99 19.08 9.81 -18.31
N ASP A 100 18.34 10.38 -19.25
CA ASP A 100 18.48 10.12 -20.69
C ASP A 100 18.44 8.63 -21.04
N GLY A 101 17.67 7.84 -20.27
CA GLY A 101 17.52 6.39 -20.42
C GLY A 101 18.57 5.57 -19.67
N GLU A 102 19.61 6.18 -19.10
CA GLU A 102 20.64 5.48 -18.33
C GLU A 102 20.36 5.51 -16.83
N ALA A 103 20.70 4.42 -16.15
CA ALA A 103 20.49 4.31 -14.70
C ALA A 103 21.38 5.33 -13.95
N LEU A 104 20.75 6.21 -13.15
CA LEU A 104 21.44 7.15 -12.31
C LEU A 104 21.50 6.66 -10.85
N ALA A 105 20.39 6.19 -10.30
CA ALA A 105 20.32 5.65 -8.94
C ALA A 105 19.17 4.68 -8.74
N LYS A 106 19.36 3.78 -7.76
CA LYS A 106 18.29 3.01 -7.11
C LYS A 106 18.52 3.05 -5.60
N ARG A 107 17.54 3.56 -4.86
CA ARG A 107 17.64 3.77 -3.41
C ARG A 107 16.42 3.18 -2.71
N VAL A 108 16.68 2.52 -1.58
CA VAL A 108 15.64 1.95 -0.73
C VAL A 108 15.56 2.76 0.55
N PHE A 109 14.35 3.12 0.92
CA PHE A 109 14.03 3.91 2.10
C PHE A 109 13.04 3.16 2.99
N THR A 110 13.24 3.27 4.29
CA THR A 110 12.34 2.78 5.32
C THR A 110 12.16 3.89 6.36
N LYS A 111 11.23 3.70 7.29
CA LYS A 111 11.05 4.63 8.42
C LYS A 111 12.35 4.91 9.19
N ALA A 112 13.30 3.99 9.21
CA ALA A 112 14.58 4.16 9.90
C ALA A 112 15.36 5.40 9.46
N LEU A 113 15.16 5.88 8.22
CA LEU A 113 15.74 7.12 7.71
C LEU A 113 15.35 8.34 8.58
N PHE A 114 14.17 8.32 9.17
CA PHE A 114 13.57 9.42 9.92
C PHE A 114 13.73 9.25 11.44
N ALA A 115 14.46 8.22 11.91
CA ALA A 115 14.58 7.90 13.34
C ALA A 115 15.21 9.03 14.18
N GLY A 116 16.00 9.91 13.56
CA GLY A 116 16.58 11.09 14.21
C GLY A 116 15.61 12.26 14.41
N GLN A 117 14.40 12.18 13.87
CA GLN A 117 13.39 13.23 14.01
C GLN A 117 12.65 13.05 15.35
N PRO A 118 12.53 14.10 16.20
CA PRO A 118 11.96 13.97 17.54
C PRO A 118 10.54 13.40 17.57
N GLU A 119 9.70 13.82 16.63
CA GLU A 119 8.31 13.36 16.51
C GLU A 119 8.23 11.89 16.14
N VAL A 120 9.12 11.40 15.26
CA VAL A 120 9.21 10.00 14.88
C VAL A 120 9.73 9.15 16.01
N ALA A 121 10.77 9.63 16.70
CA ALA A 121 11.35 8.95 17.86
C ALA A 121 10.34 8.77 19.02
N SER A 122 9.41 9.72 19.18
CA SER A 122 8.36 9.67 20.21
C SER A 122 7.15 8.79 19.83
N SER A 123 7.00 8.43 18.56
CA SER A 123 5.85 7.71 18.02
C SER A 123 6.20 6.28 17.64
N LYS A 124 5.70 5.29 18.41
CA LYS A 124 6.08 3.88 18.24
C LYS A 124 5.44 3.19 17.03
N ASN A 125 4.24 3.65 16.61
CA ASN A 125 3.41 2.94 15.62
C ASN A 125 3.32 3.63 14.26
N LEU A 126 4.17 4.62 13.98
CA LEU A 126 4.24 5.19 12.64
C LEU A 126 4.80 4.16 11.65
N ILE A 127 4.30 4.22 10.42
CA ILE A 127 4.85 3.55 9.24
C ILE A 127 5.36 4.59 8.25
N LEU A 128 6.21 4.19 7.30
CA LEU A 128 6.50 5.00 6.13
C LEU A 128 5.32 4.90 5.16
N GLY A 129 4.35 5.81 5.25
CA GLY A 129 3.13 5.79 4.43
C GLY A 129 3.42 5.94 2.93
N GLY A 130 4.47 6.68 2.57
CA GLY A 130 4.88 6.82 1.18
C GLY A 130 5.92 7.89 0.97
N ILE A 131 6.47 7.91 -0.26
CA ILE A 131 7.33 8.97 -0.77
C ILE A 131 6.80 9.34 -2.16
N ALA A 132 6.68 10.63 -2.46
CA ALA A 132 6.26 11.13 -3.76
C ALA A 132 7.24 12.18 -4.28
N PHE A 133 7.55 12.12 -5.58
CA PHE A 133 8.37 13.14 -6.23
C PHE A 133 7.62 14.48 -6.26
N SER A 134 8.35 15.56 -5.98
CA SER A 134 7.82 16.93 -5.98
C SER A 134 8.44 17.78 -7.10
N SER A 135 9.76 17.85 -7.14
CA SER A 135 10.47 18.70 -8.10
C SER A 135 11.94 18.33 -8.23
N VAL A 136 12.62 18.94 -9.19
CA VAL A 136 14.08 18.91 -9.30
C VAL A 136 14.60 20.33 -9.48
N ASP A 137 15.69 20.68 -8.82
CA ASP A 137 16.40 21.94 -8.96
C ASP A 137 17.93 21.73 -8.83
N GLU A 138 18.69 22.79 -8.71
CA GLU A 138 20.16 22.76 -8.58
C GLU A 138 20.63 22.01 -7.32
N ARG A 139 19.82 21.92 -6.30
CA ARG A 139 20.13 21.21 -5.04
C ARG A 139 19.91 19.70 -5.17
N GLY A 140 18.97 19.27 -6.06
CA GLY A 140 18.68 17.87 -6.26
C GLY A 140 17.23 17.54 -6.59
N PHE A 141 16.90 16.28 -6.40
CA PHE A 141 15.55 15.75 -6.53
C PHE A 141 14.83 15.87 -5.20
N HIS A 142 13.68 16.54 -5.20
CA HIS A 142 12.87 16.79 -4.01
C HIS A 142 11.69 15.84 -3.97
N PHE A 143 11.44 15.30 -2.79
CA PHE A 143 10.32 14.40 -2.53
C PHE A 143 9.61 14.83 -1.25
N GLY A 144 8.30 14.56 -1.18
CA GLY A 144 7.56 14.54 0.08
C GLY A 144 7.53 13.12 0.62
N ALA A 145 7.88 12.94 1.90
CA ALA A 145 7.76 11.67 2.60
C ALA A 145 6.73 11.79 3.72
N GLN A 146 5.79 10.84 3.79
CA GLN A 146 4.75 10.79 4.80
C GLN A 146 5.00 9.65 5.78
N LEU A 147 4.91 9.96 7.07
CA LEU A 147 4.87 8.97 8.15
C LEU A 147 3.53 9.10 8.87
N ASN A 148 2.75 8.03 8.87
CA ASN A 148 1.39 8.01 9.42
C ASN A 148 1.15 6.76 10.28
N LEU A 149 0.03 6.74 10.99
CA LEU A 149 -0.45 5.52 11.63
C LEU A 149 -1.01 4.57 10.57
N PRO A 150 -0.91 3.23 10.76
CA PRO A 150 -1.52 2.27 9.89
C PRO A 150 -2.99 2.54 9.60
N GLY A 151 -3.37 2.59 8.32
CA GLY A 151 -4.74 2.87 7.89
C GLY A 151 -5.20 4.32 8.04
N ASP A 152 -4.28 5.27 8.26
CA ASP A 152 -4.56 6.71 8.30
C ASP A 152 -3.85 7.41 7.14
N ASP A 153 -4.49 7.44 5.98
CA ASP A 153 -3.91 8.00 4.76
C ASP A 153 -3.97 9.54 4.71
N GLU A 154 -4.80 10.16 5.54
CA GLU A 154 -5.02 11.62 5.52
C GLU A 154 -4.17 12.37 6.56
N GLY A 155 -3.65 11.67 7.55
CA GLY A 155 -2.89 12.23 8.66
C GLY A 155 -1.38 12.00 8.56
N GLY A 156 -0.66 12.46 9.57
CA GLY A 156 0.73 12.09 9.78
C GLY A 156 1.74 13.25 9.72
N LEU A 157 3.00 12.86 9.71
CA LEU A 157 4.14 13.76 9.68
C LEU A 157 4.66 13.83 8.24
N ILE A 158 4.80 15.03 7.69
CA ILE A 158 5.36 15.23 6.35
C ILE A 158 6.79 15.75 6.48
N TYR A 159 7.68 15.16 5.69
CA TYR A 159 9.08 15.57 5.57
C TYR A 159 9.45 15.84 4.12
N LYS A 160 10.24 16.87 3.90
CA LYS A 160 10.95 17.09 2.63
C LYS A 160 12.20 16.22 2.63
N LEU A 161 12.35 15.43 1.58
CA LEU A 161 13.51 14.60 1.32
C LEU A 161 14.21 15.13 0.06
N THR A 162 15.48 15.52 0.17
CA THR A 162 16.25 15.99 -0.98
C THR A 162 17.40 15.03 -1.25
N LEU A 163 17.39 14.41 -2.44
CA LEU A 163 18.53 13.64 -2.96
C LEU A 163 19.39 14.55 -3.83
N PRO A 164 20.74 14.59 -3.64
CA PRO A 164 21.62 15.35 -4.51
C PRO A 164 21.44 14.97 -5.99
N LEU A 165 21.77 15.86 -6.93
CA LEU A 165 21.66 15.58 -8.38
C LEU A 165 22.45 14.36 -8.86
N SER A 166 23.56 14.03 -8.19
CA SER A 166 24.29 12.78 -8.44
C SER A 166 23.51 11.55 -7.97
N ALA A 167 22.42 11.75 -7.24
CA ALA A 167 21.63 10.75 -6.53
C ALA A 167 22.46 9.84 -5.59
N GLN A 168 23.69 10.25 -5.31
CA GLN A 168 24.62 9.61 -4.38
C GLN A 168 24.66 10.39 -3.05
N GLY A 169 25.17 9.77 -2.00
CA GLY A 169 25.25 10.39 -0.68
C GLY A 169 23.97 10.31 0.14
N ASN A 170 23.99 10.92 1.32
CA ASN A 170 22.85 10.92 2.24
C ASN A 170 21.82 11.97 1.79
N PRO A 171 20.52 11.65 1.86
CA PRO A 171 19.49 12.64 1.63
C PRO A 171 19.46 13.67 2.76
N ALA A 172 19.13 14.93 2.42
CA ALA A 172 18.73 15.91 3.40
C ALA A 172 17.25 15.70 3.78
N ILE A 173 16.93 15.86 5.06
CA ILE A 173 15.58 15.68 5.60
C ILE A 173 15.20 16.92 6.37
N GLU A 174 14.06 17.52 6.04
CA GLU A 174 13.52 18.69 6.71
C GLU A 174 12.04 18.43 7.02
N ARG A 175 11.58 18.87 8.22
CA ARG A 175 10.16 18.82 8.57
C ARG A 175 9.38 19.81 7.69
N ASP A 176 8.33 19.34 7.06
CA ASP A 176 7.38 20.22 6.36
C ASP A 176 6.32 20.70 7.37
N THR A 177 6.25 22.01 7.60
CA THR A 177 5.39 22.66 8.61
C THR A 177 4.36 23.55 7.96
#